data_077ad06db7d73684d91f42a0f7e1ee5c
#
_entry.id   077ad06db7d73684d91f42a0f7e1ee5c
#
_cell.length_a   1.000
_cell.length_b   1.000
_cell.length_c   1.000
_cell.angle_alpha   90.00
_cell.angle_beta   90.00
_cell.angle_gamma   90.00
#
_symmetry.space_group_name_H-M   'P 1'
#
loop_
_entity.id
_entity.type
_entity.pdbx_description
1 polymer ?
#
loop_
_entity_poly.entity_id
_entity_poly.type
_entity_poly.pdbx_seq_one_letter_code
_entity_poly.pdbx_strand_id
1 'polypeptide(L)'
;MKGLFVSALRGRAYGVGVLVILAVGITLRLPGGAWLQAPGPATPGHEGMDCAQCHERAEGTLRQQLQATVQHALGMRKTSADIGHRPVDDRACIECHDRPNDRHPTVRFREARFALARAERPVHRCTGCHLEHQGVRVTAPGTVCQTCHGDLEVREDRVRPTHAALIADEDWSTCLQCHDFHGNHTHVVAETLQDAFPLADVQEHLGRGRRAYGPVTHEARTENER
;
A
#
# COMPACT_ATOMS: atom_id res chain seq x y z
N MET A 1 45.58 -14.72 37.96
CA MET A 1 44.90 -13.43 37.89
C MET A 1 44.20 -13.17 36.57
N LYS A 2 44.64 -13.64 35.36
CA LYS A 2 44.00 -13.41 34.07
C LYS A 2 42.59 -14.02 33.95
N GLY A 3 42.30 -15.20 34.57
CA GLY A 3 41.01 -15.85 34.48
C GLY A 3 39.87 -15.15 35.21
N LEU A 4 40.10 -14.53 36.35
CA LEU A 4 39.09 -13.79 37.10
C LEU A 4 38.65 -12.50 36.37
N PHE A 5 39.59 -11.85 35.67
CA PHE A 5 39.32 -10.61 34.93
C PHE A 5 38.41 -10.88 33.71
N VAL A 6 38.65 -12.00 33.00
CA VAL A 6 37.85 -12.45 31.86
C VAL A 6 36.43 -12.84 32.27
N SER A 7 36.27 -13.49 33.40
CA SER A 7 34.94 -13.87 33.92
C SER A 7 34.14 -12.67 34.39
N ALA A 8 34.76 -11.66 34.99
CA ALA A 8 34.09 -10.43 35.39
C ALA A 8 33.67 -9.57 34.19
N LEU A 9 34.51 -9.52 33.14
CA LEU A 9 34.15 -8.83 31.89
C LEU A 9 32.95 -9.52 31.18
N ARG A 10 32.95 -10.86 31.13
CA ARG A 10 31.81 -11.63 30.57
C ARG A 10 30.53 -11.38 31.35
N GLY A 11 30.57 -11.41 32.69
CA GLY A 11 29.42 -11.13 33.52
C GLY A 11 28.82 -9.75 33.31
N ARG A 12 29.70 -8.73 33.19
CA ARG A 12 29.28 -7.34 32.86
C ARG A 12 28.66 -7.22 31.46
N ALA A 13 29.23 -7.90 30.45
CA ALA A 13 28.73 -7.91 29.10
C ALA A 13 27.32 -8.55 29.03
N TYR A 14 27.11 -9.65 29.73
CA TYR A 14 25.77 -10.25 29.84
C TYR A 14 24.78 -9.37 30.56
N GLY A 15 25.19 -8.73 31.66
CA GLY A 15 24.33 -7.76 32.39
C GLY A 15 23.90 -6.58 31.51
N VAL A 16 24.84 -5.99 30.77
CA VAL A 16 24.53 -4.92 29.82
C VAL A 16 23.61 -5.40 28.70
N GLY A 17 23.86 -6.59 28.13
CA GLY A 17 23.00 -7.18 27.10
C GLY A 17 21.56 -7.38 27.56
N VAL A 18 21.36 -7.91 28.78
CA VAL A 18 20.03 -8.07 29.38
C VAL A 18 19.34 -6.72 29.56
N LEU A 19 20.06 -5.71 30.09
CA LEU A 19 19.48 -4.37 30.27
C LEU A 19 19.09 -3.72 28.96
N VAL A 20 19.87 -3.87 27.89
CA VAL A 20 19.54 -3.37 26.57
C VAL A 20 18.28 -4.05 26.03
N ILE A 21 18.20 -5.39 26.13
CA ILE A 21 17.01 -6.14 25.67
C ILE A 21 15.77 -5.72 26.44
N LEU A 22 15.86 -5.55 27.75
CA LEU A 22 14.75 -5.08 28.58
C LEU A 22 14.34 -3.65 28.21
N ALA A 23 15.31 -2.75 28.04
CA ALA A 23 15.02 -1.37 27.63
C ALA A 23 14.31 -1.31 26.27
N VAL A 24 14.80 -2.04 25.28
CA VAL A 24 14.15 -2.15 23.95
C VAL A 24 12.75 -2.73 24.09
N GLY A 25 12.59 -3.82 24.83
CA GLY A 25 11.30 -4.47 25.04
C GLY A 25 10.27 -3.55 25.73
N ILE A 26 10.69 -2.76 26.70
CA ILE A 26 9.86 -1.77 27.38
C ILE A 26 9.49 -0.65 26.41
N THR A 27 10.46 -0.10 25.68
CA THR A 27 10.23 0.97 24.70
C THR A 27 9.20 0.58 23.65
N LEU A 28 9.29 -0.65 23.14
CA LEU A 28 8.34 -1.18 22.14
C LEU A 28 6.92 -1.39 22.71
N ARG A 29 6.77 -1.48 24.04
CA ARG A 29 5.46 -1.62 24.71
C ARG A 29 4.84 -0.30 25.15
N LEU A 30 5.59 0.78 25.15
CA LEU A 30 5.06 2.10 25.47
C LEU A 30 4.17 2.61 24.31
N PRO A 31 3.14 3.43 24.60
CA PRO A 31 2.27 4.00 23.56
C PRO A 31 3.04 4.74 22.45
N GLY A 32 4.16 5.37 22.77
CA GLY A 32 5.05 6.02 21.80
C GLY A 32 5.93 5.04 20.99
N GLY A 33 5.96 3.75 21.32
CA GLY A 33 6.75 2.74 20.61
C GLY A 33 6.08 2.18 19.36
N ALA A 34 4.79 2.45 19.17
CA ALA A 34 4.04 1.94 18.02
C ALA A 34 4.64 2.39 16.68
N TRP A 35 5.12 3.63 16.59
CA TRP A 35 5.78 4.15 15.38
C TRP A 35 7.09 3.40 15.04
N LEU A 36 7.76 2.79 16.02
CA LEU A 36 8.94 1.95 15.77
C LEU A 36 8.57 0.57 15.18
N GLN A 37 7.32 0.18 15.30
CA GLN A 37 6.82 -1.09 14.76
C GLN A 37 6.16 -0.91 13.40
N ALA A 38 5.63 0.28 13.11
CA ALA A 38 5.04 0.62 11.82
C ALA A 38 6.11 1.18 10.87
N PRO A 39 6.17 0.74 9.61
CA PRO A 39 7.16 1.22 8.64
C PRO A 39 6.92 2.65 8.16
N GLY A 40 5.86 3.33 8.63
CA GLY A 40 5.52 4.70 8.27
C GLY A 40 4.09 5.08 8.65
N PRO A 41 3.65 6.29 8.30
CA PRO A 41 2.31 6.77 8.60
C PRO A 41 1.26 6.00 7.79
N ALA A 42 0.11 5.75 8.39
CA ALA A 42 -1.03 5.15 7.71
C ALA A 42 -1.51 5.99 6.51
N THR A 43 -2.13 5.34 5.56
CA THR A 43 -2.86 5.98 4.47
C THR A 43 -3.96 6.88 5.04
N PRO A 44 -4.20 8.07 4.46
CA PRO A 44 -5.28 8.97 4.90
C PRO A 44 -6.64 8.26 4.94
N GLY A 45 -7.28 8.28 6.12
CA GLY A 45 -8.52 7.56 6.41
C GLY A 45 -8.31 6.26 7.19
N HIS A 46 -7.07 5.78 7.35
CA HIS A 46 -6.72 4.60 8.15
C HIS A 46 -6.00 4.97 9.46
N GLU A 47 -5.91 6.27 9.78
CA GLU A 47 -5.28 6.75 11.00
C GLU A 47 -6.07 6.30 12.24
N GLY A 48 -5.57 5.48 13.02
CA GLY A 48 -6.24 4.97 14.24
C GLY A 48 -6.79 3.56 14.11
N MET A 49 -6.61 2.93 12.95
CA MET A 49 -6.87 1.50 12.80
C MET A 49 -5.80 0.67 13.52
N ASP A 50 -6.22 -0.39 14.19
CA ASP A 50 -5.30 -1.34 14.81
C ASP A 50 -4.63 -2.23 13.75
N CYS A 51 -3.37 -2.63 14.01
CA CYS A 51 -2.61 -3.50 13.11
C CYS A 51 -3.37 -4.78 12.73
N ALA A 52 -4.11 -5.34 13.68
CA ALA A 52 -4.88 -6.58 13.51
C ALA A 52 -6.09 -6.44 12.57
N GLN A 53 -6.51 -5.21 12.23
CA GLN A 53 -7.60 -4.99 11.27
C GLN A 53 -7.17 -5.28 9.83
N CYS A 54 -5.87 -5.19 9.55
CA CYS A 54 -5.31 -5.46 8.21
C CYS A 54 -4.35 -6.66 8.22
N HIS A 55 -3.66 -6.90 9.34
CA HIS A 55 -2.60 -7.89 9.41
C HIS A 55 -3.01 -9.12 10.24
N GLU A 56 -2.94 -10.28 9.64
CA GLU A 56 -2.99 -11.56 10.37
C GLU A 56 -1.69 -11.78 11.14
N ARG A 57 -1.78 -12.44 12.29
CA ARG A 57 -0.58 -12.86 13.03
C ARG A 57 0.20 -13.89 12.23
N ALA A 58 1.52 -13.73 12.22
CA ALA A 58 2.40 -14.73 11.65
C ALA A 58 2.34 -16.05 12.43
N GLU A 59 2.48 -17.17 11.73
CA GLU A 59 2.41 -18.50 12.31
C GLU A 59 3.58 -18.77 13.27
N GLY A 60 3.29 -19.53 14.29
CA GLY A 60 4.27 -19.95 15.28
C GLY A 60 4.57 -18.88 16.34
N THR A 61 5.41 -19.25 17.28
CA THR A 61 5.91 -18.34 18.31
C THR A 61 7.02 -17.45 17.78
N LEU A 62 7.25 -16.29 18.40
CA LEU A 62 8.35 -15.39 18.04
C LEU A 62 9.70 -16.12 17.98
N ARG A 63 9.96 -17.06 18.91
CA ARG A 63 11.17 -17.88 18.89
C ARG A 63 11.28 -18.70 17.61
N GLN A 64 10.19 -19.35 17.17
CA GLN A 64 10.16 -20.14 15.93
C GLN A 64 10.35 -19.27 14.71
N GLN A 65 9.71 -18.10 14.67
CA GLN A 65 9.86 -17.11 13.59
C GLN A 65 11.31 -16.63 13.48
N LEU A 66 11.94 -16.24 14.59
CA LEU A 66 13.34 -15.83 14.63
C LEU A 66 14.28 -16.97 14.21
N GLN A 67 14.05 -18.19 14.72
CA GLN A 67 14.84 -19.36 14.34
C GLN A 67 14.74 -19.62 12.82
N ALA A 68 13.55 -19.57 12.27
CA ALA A 68 13.31 -19.77 10.84
C ALA A 68 13.98 -18.68 9.98
N THR A 69 13.94 -17.42 10.43
CA THR A 69 14.62 -16.31 9.77
C THR A 69 16.14 -16.48 9.75
N VAL A 70 16.74 -16.89 10.88
CA VAL A 70 18.18 -17.19 10.98
C VAL A 70 18.53 -18.37 10.06
N GLN A 71 17.75 -19.44 10.06
CA GLN A 71 17.96 -20.59 9.17
C GLN A 71 17.89 -20.20 7.69
N HIS A 72 16.96 -19.29 7.32
CA HIS A 72 16.88 -18.75 5.96
C HIS A 72 18.15 -17.94 5.62
N ALA A 73 18.57 -17.04 6.50
CA ALA A 73 19.79 -16.24 6.32
C ALA A 73 21.06 -17.08 6.17
N LEU A 74 21.10 -18.25 6.80
CA LEU A 74 22.20 -19.22 6.69
C LEU A 74 22.05 -20.20 5.51
N GLY A 75 21.04 -20.02 4.63
CA GLY A 75 20.79 -20.91 3.50
C GLY A 75 20.25 -22.30 3.87
N MET A 76 19.88 -22.51 5.14
CA MET A 76 19.33 -23.78 5.65
C MET A 76 17.83 -23.94 5.38
N ARG A 77 17.16 -22.84 4.98
CA ARG A 77 15.73 -22.79 4.64
C ARG A 77 15.53 -21.96 3.38
N LYS A 78 14.62 -22.39 2.49
CA LYS A 78 14.36 -21.70 1.21
C LYS A 78 13.58 -20.39 1.36
N THR A 79 12.74 -20.28 2.39
CA THR A 79 11.85 -19.13 2.60
C THR A 79 12.10 -18.51 3.97
N SER A 80 12.06 -17.19 4.06
CA SER A 80 12.03 -16.49 5.36
C SER A 80 10.71 -16.79 6.10
N ALA A 81 10.69 -16.53 7.39
CA ALA A 81 9.43 -16.46 8.14
C ALA A 81 9.01 -15.01 8.28
N ASP A 82 7.70 -14.79 8.29
CA ASP A 82 7.15 -13.51 8.72
C ASP A 82 7.34 -13.36 10.23
N ILE A 83 7.70 -12.16 10.67
CA ILE A 83 7.89 -11.86 12.10
C ILE A 83 6.73 -11.01 12.59
N GLY A 84 6.02 -11.51 13.60
CA GLY A 84 4.89 -10.81 14.21
C GLY A 84 3.61 -10.90 13.39
N HIS A 85 3.59 -10.32 12.20
CA HIS A 85 2.43 -10.29 11.31
C HIS A 85 2.79 -10.75 9.90
N ARG A 86 1.81 -11.29 9.20
CA ARG A 86 1.92 -11.63 7.78
C ARG A 86 1.77 -10.38 6.91
N PRO A 87 2.34 -10.36 5.69
CA PRO A 87 2.01 -9.35 4.70
C PRO A 87 0.50 -9.30 4.46
N VAL A 88 -0.02 -8.08 4.30
CA VAL A 88 -1.44 -7.87 3.98
C VAL A 88 -1.78 -8.46 2.62
N ASP A 89 -2.91 -9.10 2.55
CA ASP A 89 -3.50 -9.57 1.31
C ASP A 89 -4.73 -8.72 0.94
N ASP A 90 -5.16 -8.78 -0.33
CA ASP A 90 -6.28 -7.99 -0.84
C ASP A 90 -7.60 -8.28 -0.11
N ARG A 91 -7.74 -9.44 0.54
CA ARG A 91 -8.95 -9.81 1.29
C ARG A 91 -9.20 -8.81 2.41
N ALA A 92 -8.17 -8.45 3.16
CA ALA A 92 -8.29 -7.47 4.23
C ALA A 92 -8.78 -6.11 3.72
N CYS A 93 -8.36 -5.70 2.52
CA CYS A 93 -8.85 -4.47 1.90
C CYS A 93 -10.33 -4.57 1.49
N ILE A 94 -10.70 -5.70 0.86
CA ILE A 94 -12.04 -5.92 0.30
C ILE A 94 -13.10 -6.05 1.41
N GLU A 95 -12.74 -6.47 2.60
CA GLU A 95 -13.66 -6.51 3.75
C GLU A 95 -14.35 -5.17 4.00
N CYS A 96 -13.63 -4.06 3.78
CA CYS A 96 -14.20 -2.72 3.87
C CYS A 96 -14.49 -2.07 2.51
N HIS A 97 -13.62 -2.32 1.51
CA HIS A 97 -13.63 -1.65 0.22
C HIS A 97 -14.24 -2.48 -0.90
N ASP A 98 -15.07 -3.49 -0.58
CA ASP A 98 -15.80 -4.24 -1.60
C ASP A 98 -16.78 -3.33 -2.36
N ARG A 99 -16.68 -3.31 -3.70
CA ARG A 99 -17.48 -2.46 -4.58
C ARG A 99 -18.07 -3.28 -5.71
N PRO A 100 -19.41 -3.28 -5.85
CA PRO A 100 -20.07 -4.07 -6.88
C PRO A 100 -19.80 -3.55 -8.30
N ASN A 101 -19.48 -2.27 -8.46
CA ASN A 101 -19.34 -1.59 -9.75
C ASN A 101 -17.92 -1.05 -10.00
N ASP A 102 -16.91 -1.70 -9.45
CA ASP A 102 -15.52 -1.30 -9.69
C ASP A 102 -15.19 -1.41 -11.19
N ARG A 103 -14.77 -0.31 -11.80
CA ARG A 103 -14.39 -0.25 -13.23
C ARG A 103 -13.09 -1.02 -13.50
N HIS A 104 -12.21 -1.08 -12.51
CA HIS A 104 -10.90 -1.74 -12.58
C HIS A 104 -10.72 -2.75 -11.44
N PRO A 105 -11.57 -3.80 -11.35
CA PRO A 105 -11.45 -4.77 -10.27
C PRO A 105 -10.14 -5.55 -10.39
N THR A 106 -9.38 -5.63 -9.30
CA THR A 106 -8.06 -6.26 -9.28
C THR A 106 -8.07 -7.71 -9.76
N VAL A 107 -9.16 -8.42 -9.54
CA VAL A 107 -9.35 -9.81 -10.01
C VAL A 107 -9.25 -9.93 -11.53
N ARG A 108 -9.73 -8.94 -12.29
CA ARG A 108 -9.65 -8.93 -13.76
C ARG A 108 -8.19 -8.90 -14.24
N PHE A 109 -7.32 -8.21 -13.54
CA PHE A 109 -5.90 -8.14 -13.92
C PHE A 109 -5.14 -9.46 -13.74
N ARG A 110 -5.77 -10.51 -13.24
CA ARG A 110 -5.21 -11.87 -13.20
C ARG A 110 -5.31 -12.59 -14.55
N GLU A 111 -6.13 -12.12 -15.48
CA GLU A 111 -6.25 -12.68 -16.82
C GLU A 111 -4.89 -12.63 -17.57
N ALA A 112 -4.68 -13.60 -18.48
CA ALA A 112 -3.42 -13.75 -19.20
C ALA A 112 -3.02 -12.51 -20.01
N ARG A 113 -3.98 -11.79 -20.59
CA ARG A 113 -3.74 -10.57 -21.37
C ARG A 113 -3.06 -9.45 -20.58
N PHE A 114 -3.14 -9.46 -19.25
CA PHE A 114 -2.50 -8.49 -18.38
C PHE A 114 -1.16 -8.96 -17.80
N ALA A 115 -0.54 -9.99 -18.39
CA ALA A 115 0.71 -10.55 -17.89
C ALA A 115 1.86 -9.53 -17.90
N LEU A 116 1.96 -8.72 -18.94
CA LEU A 116 2.98 -7.66 -19.05
C LEU A 116 2.78 -6.58 -17.99
N ALA A 117 1.54 -6.09 -17.83
CA ALA A 117 1.21 -5.12 -16.79
C ALA A 117 1.57 -5.64 -15.38
N ARG A 118 1.30 -6.93 -15.10
CA ARG A 118 1.69 -7.55 -13.82
C ARG A 118 3.19 -7.70 -13.64
N ALA A 119 3.95 -7.84 -14.72
CA ALA A 119 5.41 -7.92 -14.65
C ALA A 119 6.03 -6.57 -14.28
N GLU A 120 5.45 -5.47 -14.75
CA GLU A 120 5.90 -4.12 -14.43
C GLU A 120 5.45 -3.70 -13.02
N ARG A 121 4.21 -4.00 -12.66
CA ARG A 121 3.61 -3.64 -11.37
C ARG A 121 2.56 -4.69 -10.96
N PRO A 122 2.43 -5.03 -9.69
CA PRO A 122 1.44 -6.01 -9.24
C PRO A 122 0.00 -5.44 -9.28
N VAL A 123 -0.47 -4.99 -10.46
CA VAL A 123 -1.80 -4.36 -10.68
C VAL A 123 -2.98 -5.24 -10.26
N HIS A 124 -2.76 -6.56 -10.14
CA HIS A 124 -3.73 -7.53 -9.66
C HIS A 124 -3.85 -7.56 -8.13
N ARG A 125 -3.18 -6.64 -7.44
CA ARG A 125 -3.22 -6.44 -5.99
C ARG A 125 -3.53 -4.99 -5.67
N CYS A 126 -4.33 -4.76 -4.63
CA CYS A 126 -4.58 -3.42 -4.11
C CYS A 126 -3.27 -2.71 -3.75
N THR A 127 -2.34 -3.43 -3.13
CA THR A 127 -1.01 -2.95 -2.76
C THR A 127 -0.10 -2.61 -3.96
N GLY A 128 -0.49 -2.95 -5.17
CA GLY A 128 0.20 -2.51 -6.38
C GLY A 128 0.11 -1.00 -6.61
N CYS A 129 -0.96 -0.37 -6.14
CA CYS A 129 -1.20 1.06 -6.28
C CYS A 129 -1.39 1.77 -4.93
N HIS A 130 -1.81 1.06 -3.89
CA HIS A 130 -2.07 1.57 -2.55
C HIS A 130 -1.12 0.91 -1.56
N LEU A 131 0.08 1.48 -1.38
CA LEU A 131 1.00 1.02 -0.35
C LEU A 131 0.65 1.71 0.96
N GLU A 132 0.15 0.91 1.91
CA GLU A 132 -0.05 1.36 3.27
C GLU A 132 1.29 1.79 3.90
N HIS A 133 1.27 2.60 4.93
CA HIS A 133 2.46 3.12 5.61
C HIS A 133 3.36 4.06 4.77
N GLN A 134 2.85 4.57 3.65
CA GLN A 134 3.49 5.63 2.87
C GLN A 134 2.87 7.02 3.14
N GLY A 135 1.77 7.05 3.86
CA GLY A 135 1.06 8.27 4.21
C GLY A 135 0.39 8.97 3.01
N VAL A 136 0.22 8.29 1.91
CA VAL A 136 -0.49 8.77 0.72
C VAL A 136 -1.53 7.75 0.28
N ARG A 137 -2.59 8.20 -0.40
CA ARG A 137 -3.64 7.30 -0.88
C ARG A 137 -3.20 6.42 -2.02
N VAL A 138 -2.44 6.98 -2.95
CA VAL A 138 -2.00 6.29 -4.16
C VAL A 138 -0.50 6.50 -4.34
N THR A 139 0.23 5.40 -4.50
CA THR A 139 1.67 5.40 -4.73
C THR A 139 2.04 5.13 -6.19
N ALA A 140 1.06 4.73 -7.01
CA ALA A 140 1.28 4.52 -8.43
C ALA A 140 1.35 5.87 -9.16
N PRO A 141 2.32 6.07 -10.09
CA PRO A 141 2.36 7.24 -10.95
C PRO A 141 1.22 7.22 -11.96
N GLY A 142 0.82 8.40 -12.49
CA GLY A 142 -0.20 8.50 -13.56
C GLY A 142 0.15 7.71 -14.83
N THR A 143 1.44 7.49 -15.09
CA THR A 143 1.94 6.69 -16.21
C THR A 143 1.51 5.22 -16.18
N VAL A 144 0.99 4.71 -15.04
CA VAL A 144 0.45 3.34 -14.98
C VAL A 144 -0.67 3.10 -15.99
N CYS A 145 -1.40 4.15 -16.39
CA CYS A 145 -2.47 4.06 -17.38
C CYS A 145 -1.94 3.59 -18.75
N GLN A 146 -0.74 4.02 -19.12
CA GLN A 146 -0.08 3.69 -20.37
C GLN A 146 0.06 2.19 -20.59
N THR A 147 0.37 1.44 -19.55
CA THR A 147 0.63 -0.01 -19.65
C THR A 147 -0.56 -0.79 -20.24
N CYS A 148 -1.77 -0.27 -20.07
CA CYS A 148 -3.00 -0.91 -20.58
C CYS A 148 -3.72 -0.07 -21.65
N HIS A 149 -3.51 1.24 -21.67
CA HIS A 149 -4.24 2.18 -22.52
C HIS A 149 -3.34 2.93 -23.53
N GLY A 150 -2.08 2.47 -23.73
CA GLY A 150 -1.14 3.13 -24.63
C GLY A 150 -1.56 3.13 -26.10
N ASP A 151 -2.40 2.17 -26.49
CA ASP A 151 -2.97 2.02 -27.85
C ASP A 151 -4.48 2.31 -27.91
N LEU A 152 -5.02 3.06 -26.93
CA LEU A 152 -6.44 3.34 -26.84
C LEU A 152 -6.91 4.19 -28.02
N GLU A 153 -7.86 3.67 -28.78
CA GLU A 153 -8.59 4.39 -29.82
C GLU A 153 -10.04 4.67 -29.36
N VAL A 154 -10.40 5.95 -29.28
CA VAL A 154 -11.75 6.38 -28.92
C VAL A 154 -12.53 6.79 -30.17
N ARG A 155 -13.62 6.09 -30.45
CA ARG A 155 -14.53 6.45 -31.55
C ARG A 155 -15.28 7.74 -31.18
N GLU A 156 -15.43 8.64 -32.17
CA GLU A 156 -16.16 9.90 -32.00
C GLU A 156 -15.67 10.71 -30.78
N ASP A 157 -14.35 10.81 -30.63
CA ASP A 157 -13.70 11.49 -29.52
C ASP A 157 -14.08 12.98 -29.49
N ARG A 158 -14.88 13.37 -28.50
CA ARG A 158 -15.39 14.74 -28.31
C ARG A 158 -14.52 15.57 -27.37
N VAL A 159 -13.58 14.93 -26.66
CA VAL A 159 -12.72 15.62 -25.69
C VAL A 159 -11.72 16.54 -26.40
N ARG A 160 -11.40 17.65 -25.78
CA ARG A 160 -10.41 18.60 -26.30
C ARG A 160 -9.36 18.95 -25.23
N PRO A 161 -8.05 18.66 -25.47
CA PRO A 161 -7.53 17.91 -26.62
C PRO A 161 -8.05 16.46 -26.65
N THR A 162 -7.98 15.82 -27.82
CA THR A 162 -8.47 14.44 -27.99
C THR A 162 -7.65 13.43 -27.19
N HIS A 163 -8.23 12.25 -26.87
CA HIS A 163 -7.46 11.17 -26.21
C HIS A 163 -6.23 10.82 -27.02
N ALA A 164 -6.32 10.75 -28.34
CA ALA A 164 -5.17 10.47 -29.21
C ALA A 164 -4.06 11.53 -29.05
N ALA A 165 -4.40 12.81 -28.91
CA ALA A 165 -3.44 13.87 -28.68
C ALA A 165 -2.78 13.74 -27.28
N LEU A 166 -3.57 13.52 -26.23
CA LEU A 166 -3.05 13.35 -24.87
C LEU A 166 -2.11 12.12 -24.76
N ILE A 167 -2.44 11.04 -25.47
CA ILE A 167 -1.61 9.84 -25.53
C ILE A 167 -0.30 10.11 -26.29
N ALA A 168 -0.38 10.83 -27.41
CA ALA A 168 0.80 11.19 -28.20
C ALA A 168 1.76 12.13 -27.45
N ASP A 169 1.20 13.01 -26.61
CA ASP A 169 1.98 13.91 -25.75
C ASP A 169 2.49 13.21 -24.46
N GLU A 170 2.18 11.93 -24.27
CA GLU A 170 2.51 11.12 -23.06
C GLU A 170 2.01 11.75 -21.75
N ASP A 171 0.97 12.58 -21.80
CA ASP A 171 0.42 13.27 -20.63
C ASP A 171 -0.59 12.41 -19.86
N TRP A 172 -0.10 11.28 -19.35
CA TRP A 172 -0.88 10.27 -18.61
C TRP A 172 -1.45 10.78 -17.29
N SER A 173 -0.91 11.86 -16.75
CA SER A 173 -1.39 12.48 -15.52
C SER A 173 -2.78 13.11 -15.70
N THR A 174 -3.12 13.53 -16.92
CA THR A 174 -4.40 14.14 -17.25
C THR A 174 -5.58 13.17 -17.22
N CYS A 175 -5.34 11.87 -17.37
CA CYS A 175 -6.41 10.86 -17.35
C CYS A 175 -7.27 10.99 -16.10
N LEU A 176 -6.62 11.17 -14.94
CA LEU A 176 -7.29 11.26 -13.63
C LEU A 176 -7.95 12.64 -13.39
N GLN A 177 -7.78 13.61 -14.26
CA GLN A 177 -8.55 14.86 -14.19
C GLN A 177 -10.00 14.66 -14.65
N CYS A 178 -10.22 13.69 -15.56
CA CYS A 178 -11.55 13.40 -16.12
C CYS A 178 -12.10 12.05 -15.63
N HIS A 179 -11.25 11.11 -15.28
CA HIS A 179 -11.65 9.75 -14.92
C HIS A 179 -11.33 9.42 -13.46
N ASP A 180 -12.32 8.93 -12.73
CA ASP A 180 -12.10 8.22 -11.48
C ASP A 180 -11.76 6.76 -11.79
N PHE A 181 -10.58 6.31 -11.38
CA PHE A 181 -10.05 4.99 -11.73
C PHE A 181 -11.00 3.85 -11.32
N HIS A 182 -11.51 3.89 -10.12
CA HIS A 182 -12.45 2.89 -9.61
C HIS A 182 -13.92 3.19 -9.93
N GLY A 183 -14.25 4.38 -10.39
CA GLY A 183 -15.65 4.80 -10.58
C GLY A 183 -16.40 5.01 -9.27
N ASN A 184 -15.70 5.46 -8.22
CA ASN A 184 -16.25 5.61 -6.87
C ASN A 184 -16.88 6.97 -6.58
N HIS A 185 -16.83 7.90 -7.53
CA HIS A 185 -17.37 9.25 -7.35
C HIS A 185 -18.40 9.58 -8.41
N THR A 186 -19.42 10.33 -8.01
CA THR A 186 -20.39 10.90 -8.96
C THR A 186 -19.84 12.21 -9.49
N HIS A 187 -19.50 12.25 -10.77
CA HIS A 187 -19.13 13.47 -11.47
C HIS A 187 -19.51 13.39 -12.96
N VAL A 188 -19.63 14.53 -13.59
CA VAL A 188 -19.81 14.62 -15.04
C VAL A 188 -18.42 14.67 -15.66
N VAL A 189 -18.16 13.78 -16.61
CA VAL A 189 -16.87 13.77 -17.33
C VAL A 189 -16.80 15.02 -18.20
N ALA A 190 -15.73 15.79 -18.08
CA ALA A 190 -15.53 17.02 -18.82
C ALA A 190 -15.29 16.73 -20.32
N GLU A 191 -15.79 17.59 -21.19
CA GLU A 191 -15.53 17.54 -22.63
C GLU A 191 -14.27 18.32 -23.01
N THR A 192 -13.78 19.18 -22.13
CA THR A 192 -12.51 19.90 -22.33
C THR A 192 -11.62 19.70 -21.09
N LEU A 193 -10.31 19.67 -21.29
CA LEU A 193 -9.35 19.58 -20.19
C LEU A 193 -9.42 20.82 -19.27
N GLN A 194 -9.90 21.96 -19.77
CA GLN A 194 -10.07 23.16 -18.96
C GLN A 194 -11.21 23.06 -17.96
N ASP A 195 -12.23 22.25 -18.28
CA ASP A 195 -13.39 22.02 -17.42
C ASP A 195 -13.20 20.81 -16.51
N ALA A 196 -12.09 20.09 -16.68
CA ALA A 196 -11.73 18.93 -15.86
C ALA A 196 -11.25 19.36 -14.46
N PHE A 197 -11.16 18.42 -13.54
CA PHE A 197 -10.61 18.69 -12.22
C PHE A 197 -9.17 19.22 -12.35
N PRO A 198 -8.79 20.28 -11.62
CA PRO A 198 -7.41 20.77 -11.64
C PRO A 198 -6.42 19.67 -11.27
N LEU A 199 -5.35 19.53 -12.06
CA LEU A 199 -4.34 18.51 -11.83
C LEU A 199 -3.76 18.58 -10.40
N ALA A 200 -3.56 19.79 -9.88
CA ALA A 200 -3.08 20.02 -8.53
C ALA A 200 -4.02 19.42 -7.47
N ASP A 201 -5.34 19.60 -7.64
CA ASP A 201 -6.34 19.07 -6.71
C ASP A 201 -6.37 17.53 -6.77
N VAL A 202 -6.23 16.95 -7.96
CA VAL A 202 -6.14 15.50 -8.15
C VAL A 202 -4.87 14.96 -7.48
N GLN A 203 -3.72 15.61 -7.68
CA GLN A 203 -2.46 15.21 -7.05
C GLN A 203 -2.53 15.32 -5.53
N GLU A 204 -3.13 16.40 -5.01
CA GLU A 204 -3.38 16.56 -3.58
C GLU A 204 -4.28 15.44 -3.03
N HIS A 205 -5.34 15.08 -3.75
CA HIS A 205 -6.22 13.98 -3.40
C HIS A 205 -5.49 12.63 -3.39
N LEU A 206 -4.69 12.33 -4.38
CA LEU A 206 -3.89 11.10 -4.44
C LEU A 206 -2.83 11.03 -3.32
N GLY A 207 -2.38 12.20 -2.85
CA GLY A 207 -1.53 12.35 -1.68
C GLY A 207 -2.32 12.25 -0.37
N ARG A 208 -2.44 13.35 0.35
CA ARG A 208 -3.11 13.45 1.66
C ARG A 208 -4.26 14.45 1.72
N GLY A 209 -4.46 15.21 0.67
CA GLY A 209 -5.38 16.32 0.65
C GLY A 209 -6.86 15.93 0.56
N ARG A 210 -7.68 16.94 0.33
CA ARG A 210 -9.12 16.75 0.21
C ARG A 210 -9.50 15.97 -1.05
N ARG A 211 -10.74 15.51 -1.10
CA ARG A 211 -11.30 14.86 -2.30
C ARG A 211 -11.34 15.86 -3.46
N ALA A 212 -10.75 15.50 -4.60
CA ALA A 212 -10.84 16.28 -5.84
C ALA A 212 -12.17 16.02 -6.54
N TYR A 213 -12.63 14.76 -6.51
CA TYR A 213 -13.85 14.34 -7.17
C TYR A 213 -15.10 14.65 -6.33
N GLY A 214 -16.26 14.57 -6.96
CA GLY A 214 -17.55 14.76 -6.32
C GLY A 214 -17.87 13.73 -5.21
N PRO A 215 -19.14 13.66 -4.76
CA PRO A 215 -19.55 12.72 -3.72
C PRO A 215 -19.23 11.27 -4.08
N VAL A 216 -18.84 10.47 -3.09
CA VAL A 216 -18.64 9.03 -3.28
C VAL A 216 -19.97 8.32 -3.54
N THR A 217 -19.94 7.34 -4.42
CA THR A 217 -21.09 6.47 -4.72
C THR A 217 -21.12 5.25 -3.80
N HIS A 218 -20.00 4.94 -3.19
CA HIS A 218 -19.84 3.80 -2.31
C HIS A 218 -18.83 4.12 -1.21
N GLU A 219 -19.25 4.04 0.03
CA GLU A 219 -18.39 4.25 1.19
C GLU A 219 -17.80 2.92 1.67
N ALA A 220 -16.57 2.98 2.20
CA ALA A 220 -15.97 1.83 2.84
C ALA A 220 -16.77 1.45 4.09
N ARG A 221 -16.92 0.14 4.32
CA ARG A 221 -17.58 -0.37 5.54
C ARG A 221 -16.77 0.00 6.77
N THR A 222 -17.49 0.32 7.83
CA THR A 222 -16.89 0.50 9.15
C THR A 222 -16.63 -0.86 9.82
N GLU A 223 -15.86 -0.86 10.90
CA GLU A 223 -15.57 -2.07 11.66
C GLU A 223 -16.85 -2.78 12.17
N ASN A 224 -17.90 -2.01 12.48
CA ASN A 224 -19.18 -2.55 12.96
C ASN A 224 -20.05 -3.16 11.83
N GLU A 225 -19.66 -3.00 10.57
CA GLU A 225 -20.42 -3.46 9.39
C GLU A 225 -19.74 -4.65 8.69
N ARG A 226 -18.67 -5.17 9.28
CA ARG A 226 -17.94 -6.36 8.80
C ARG A 226 -18.64 -7.67 9.11
#